data_6d3564be55cf1be964ae68064640b754
#
_entry.id   6d3564be55cf1be964ae68064640b754
#
_cell.length_a   1.000
_cell.length_b   1.000
_cell.length_c   1.000
_cell.angle_alpha   90.00
_cell.angle_beta   90.00
_cell.angle_gamma   90.00
#
_symmetry.space_group_name_H-M   'P 1'
#
loop_
_entity.id
_entity.type
_entity.pdbx_description
1 polymer ?
#
loop_
_entity_poly.entity_id
_entity_poly.type
_entity_poly.pdbx_seq_one_letter_code
_entity_poly.pdbx_strand_id
1 'polypeptide(L)'
;MIDVFLFKCAIQKLHDKTNAEKRRIMNKILMILLCAISFLTSKAQTVKLLAGGNKISLRGLSVVDDKTVWVSGSSGTVAKSLDGGATWKWMKVKGYEKTDFRDIEAFDKKTAVIMGIDSPAYILRTADGGETWKKVYENNQKGIFLDAMEFWNEQSGIVIGDPINNHFFIGRTFDGGRTWRTIPEVNKPVADSGEACFASSGTNIRKLTKSQAVFITGGLASHVFIKDKKILLPVIQGKETTGANSIAIKNSKTFIIVGGDFNTKDATEKNCVITADGGKTFSVPDTLPHGYRSCVEYLGKNNWITCGLNGVDYTHNDGKTFSWISKEGFHVCRKAKKGK
;
A
#
# COMPACT_ATOMS: atom_id res chain seq x y z
N MET A 1 30.31 48.44 -62.76
CA MET A 1 30.26 48.58 -61.29
C MET A 1 28.97 47.95 -60.65
N ILE A 2 27.99 47.68 -61.47
CA ILE A 2 26.69 47.08 -60.99
C ILE A 2 26.79 45.55 -60.81
N ASP A 3 27.60 44.88 -61.68
CA ASP A 3 27.71 43.40 -61.64
C ASP A 3 28.44 42.84 -60.39
N VAL A 4 29.41 43.60 -59.86
CA VAL A 4 30.14 43.18 -58.63
C VAL A 4 29.31 43.27 -57.38
N PHE A 5 28.33 44.19 -57.36
CA PHE A 5 27.43 44.37 -56.20
C PHE A 5 26.36 43.26 -56.12
N LEU A 6 25.85 42.87 -57.31
CA LEU A 6 24.86 41.74 -57.36
C LEU A 6 25.50 40.40 -57.00
N PHE A 7 26.75 40.17 -57.40
CA PHE A 7 27.46 38.94 -57.08
C PHE A 7 27.81 38.83 -55.60
N LYS A 8 28.25 39.95 -54.97
CA LYS A 8 28.45 40.00 -53.50
C LYS A 8 27.16 39.77 -52.75
N CYS A 9 26.01 40.31 -53.15
CA CYS A 9 24.74 40.14 -52.52
C CYS A 9 24.19 38.68 -52.65
N ALA A 10 24.50 38.04 -53.82
CA ALA A 10 24.13 36.62 -54.02
C ALA A 10 24.95 35.66 -53.16
N ILE A 11 26.27 35.90 -53.04
CA ILE A 11 27.14 35.09 -52.15
C ILE A 11 26.78 35.29 -50.71
N GLN A 12 26.43 36.50 -50.22
CA GLN A 12 26.00 36.79 -48.86
C GLN A 12 24.68 36.06 -48.59
N LYS A 13 23.68 36.08 -49.49
CA LYS A 13 22.45 35.35 -49.37
C LYS A 13 22.61 33.82 -49.38
N LEU A 14 23.56 33.27 -50.14
CA LEU A 14 23.92 31.85 -50.12
C LEU A 14 24.60 31.46 -48.80
N HIS A 15 25.49 32.32 -48.28
CA HIS A 15 26.16 32.09 -47.00
C HIS A 15 25.17 32.12 -45.81
N ASP A 16 24.23 33.05 -45.81
CA ASP A 16 23.18 33.15 -44.80
C ASP A 16 22.18 31.99 -44.86
N LYS A 17 21.82 31.51 -46.06
CA LYS A 17 20.99 30.30 -46.23
C LYS A 17 21.69 29.05 -45.70
N THR A 18 22.97 28.85 -46.02
CA THR A 18 23.73 27.71 -45.50
C THR A 18 23.90 27.75 -43.99
N ASN A 19 24.06 28.92 -43.38
CA ASN A 19 24.12 29.09 -41.93
C ASN A 19 22.79 28.87 -41.26
N ALA A 20 21.68 29.29 -41.86
CA ALA A 20 20.33 29.00 -41.35
C ALA A 20 20.01 27.50 -41.43
N GLU A 21 20.37 26.80 -42.50
CA GLU A 21 20.22 25.36 -42.63
C GLU A 21 21.08 24.58 -41.62
N LYS A 22 22.35 24.96 -41.46
CA LYS A 22 23.24 24.38 -40.44
C LYS A 22 22.69 24.58 -39.03
N ARG A 23 22.16 25.76 -38.66
CA ARG A 23 21.48 26.00 -37.38
C ARG A 23 20.24 25.12 -37.21
N ARG A 24 19.44 24.95 -38.26
CA ARG A 24 18.25 24.10 -38.25
C ARG A 24 18.60 22.62 -38.05
N ILE A 25 19.65 22.15 -38.68
CA ILE A 25 20.17 20.78 -38.51
C ILE A 25 20.75 20.60 -37.11
N MET A 26 21.54 21.56 -36.63
CA MET A 26 22.15 21.56 -35.31
C MET A 26 21.08 21.55 -34.19
N ASN A 27 20.02 22.34 -34.34
CA ASN A 27 18.90 22.35 -33.40
C ASN A 27 18.12 21.03 -33.41
N LYS A 28 17.94 20.39 -34.58
CA LYS A 28 17.35 19.05 -34.67
C LYS A 28 18.23 17.99 -33.99
N ILE A 29 19.52 18.01 -34.19
CA ILE A 29 20.48 17.11 -33.57
C ILE A 29 20.50 17.34 -32.04
N LEU A 30 20.49 18.58 -31.58
CA LEU A 30 20.43 18.92 -30.15
C LEU A 30 19.12 18.47 -29.52
N MET A 31 18.00 18.58 -30.22
CA MET A 31 16.69 18.11 -29.74
C MET A 31 16.62 16.57 -29.68
N ILE A 32 17.24 15.89 -30.67
CA ILE A 32 17.36 14.41 -30.66
C ILE A 32 18.29 13.97 -29.54
N LEU A 33 19.42 14.65 -29.30
CA LEU A 33 20.31 14.38 -28.17
C LEU A 33 19.66 14.64 -26.82
N LEU A 34 18.90 15.71 -26.64
CA LEU A 34 18.11 15.99 -25.42
C LEU A 34 17.04 14.94 -25.21
N CYS A 35 16.33 14.48 -26.23
CA CYS A 35 15.41 13.36 -26.14
C CYS A 35 16.12 12.04 -25.80
N ALA A 36 17.27 11.76 -26.39
CA ALA A 36 18.06 10.56 -26.09
C ALA A 36 18.60 10.55 -24.65
N ILE A 37 19.04 11.71 -24.13
CA ILE A 37 19.52 11.85 -22.75
C ILE A 37 18.36 11.65 -21.74
N SER A 38 17.12 12.05 -22.05
CA SER A 38 15.95 11.81 -21.19
C SER A 38 15.56 10.33 -21.09
N PHE A 39 15.92 9.49 -22.07
CA PHE A 39 15.72 8.03 -22.01
C PHE A 39 16.78 7.30 -21.17
N LEU A 40 17.96 7.89 -20.91
CA LEU A 40 19.06 7.22 -20.22
C LEU A 40 18.96 7.26 -18.69
N THR A 41 17.99 7.97 -18.09
CA THR A 41 17.86 8.10 -16.62
C THR A 41 16.68 7.35 -16.02
N SER A 42 15.91 6.58 -16.79
CA SER A 42 14.86 5.73 -16.25
C SER A 42 15.49 4.50 -15.58
N LYS A 43 15.82 4.61 -14.30
CA LYS A 43 16.12 3.42 -13.48
C LYS A 43 14.87 2.57 -13.43
N ALA A 44 14.88 1.43 -14.13
CA ALA A 44 13.82 0.44 -14.03
C ALA A 44 13.68 0.03 -12.57
N GLN A 45 12.46 0.07 -12.04
CA GLN A 45 12.17 -0.45 -10.71
C GLN A 45 12.31 -1.97 -10.76
N THR A 46 13.09 -2.53 -9.84
CA THR A 46 13.31 -3.98 -9.77
C THR A 46 12.86 -4.52 -8.42
N VAL A 47 12.26 -5.70 -8.43
CA VAL A 47 11.92 -6.46 -7.23
C VAL A 47 13.03 -7.46 -6.97
N LYS A 48 13.62 -7.42 -5.75
CA LYS A 48 14.64 -8.37 -5.31
C LYS A 48 14.05 -9.27 -4.22
N LEU A 49 14.08 -10.58 -4.43
CA LEU A 49 13.73 -11.55 -3.40
C LEU A 49 14.86 -11.61 -2.35
N LEU A 50 14.54 -11.28 -1.09
CA LEU A 50 15.50 -11.28 0.02
C LEU A 50 15.44 -12.56 0.86
N ALA A 51 14.26 -13.21 0.94
CA ALA A 51 14.07 -14.47 1.64
C ALA A 51 12.94 -15.26 0.96
N GLY A 52 13.05 -16.58 0.98
CA GLY A 52 12.07 -17.49 0.41
C GLY A 52 12.20 -18.90 0.98
N GLY A 53 11.40 -19.85 0.45
CA GLY A 53 11.48 -21.27 0.79
C GLY A 53 10.68 -21.71 2.02
N ASN A 54 10.14 -20.80 2.81
CA ASN A 54 9.26 -21.13 3.93
C ASN A 54 7.81 -21.28 3.46
N LYS A 55 7.12 -22.35 3.88
CA LYS A 55 5.69 -22.55 3.63
C LYS A 55 4.84 -21.73 4.61
N ILE A 56 5.04 -20.43 4.67
CA ILE A 56 4.38 -19.51 5.60
C ILE A 56 3.75 -18.38 4.78
N SER A 57 2.47 -18.11 5.02
CA SER A 57 1.81 -16.94 4.46
C SER A 57 2.15 -15.71 5.31
N LEU A 58 3.05 -14.85 4.81
CA LEU A 58 3.40 -13.58 5.46
C LEU A 58 2.43 -12.50 4.98
N ARG A 59 1.68 -11.91 5.92
CA ARG A 59 0.68 -10.86 5.63
C ARG A 59 0.93 -9.58 6.41
N GLY A 60 1.51 -9.67 7.61
CA GLY A 60 1.94 -8.51 8.38
C GLY A 60 3.37 -8.11 8.01
N LEU A 61 3.58 -6.81 7.77
CA LEU A 61 4.88 -6.22 7.45
C LEU A 61 4.99 -4.84 8.10
N SER A 62 6.03 -4.62 8.88
CA SER A 62 6.36 -3.31 9.46
C SER A 62 7.83 -2.99 9.20
N VAL A 63 8.09 -1.98 8.38
CA VAL A 63 9.43 -1.49 8.05
C VAL A 63 9.70 -0.26 8.89
N VAL A 64 10.49 -0.42 9.97
CA VAL A 64 10.78 0.65 10.94
C VAL A 64 11.72 1.67 10.31
N ASP A 65 12.80 1.18 9.72
CA ASP A 65 13.83 1.97 9.05
C ASP A 65 14.55 1.13 7.98
N ASP A 66 15.61 1.66 7.37
CA ASP A 66 16.39 1.00 6.30
C ASP A 66 17.02 -0.34 6.74
N LYS A 67 17.09 -0.63 8.05
CA LYS A 67 17.70 -1.84 8.63
C LYS A 67 16.70 -2.74 9.32
N THR A 68 15.73 -2.15 10.05
CA THR A 68 14.84 -2.87 10.96
C THR A 68 13.52 -3.19 10.26
N VAL A 69 13.31 -4.46 9.98
CA VAL A 69 12.09 -4.98 9.33
C VAL A 69 11.51 -6.10 10.18
N TRP A 70 10.19 -6.07 10.38
CA TRP A 70 9.44 -7.12 11.04
C TRP A 70 8.36 -7.66 10.11
N VAL A 71 8.15 -8.98 10.17
CA VAL A 71 7.07 -9.66 9.46
C VAL A 71 6.33 -10.61 10.40
N SER A 72 5.05 -10.81 10.13
CA SER A 72 4.22 -11.81 10.81
C SER A 72 3.40 -12.61 9.80
N GLY A 73 2.97 -13.81 10.20
CA GLY A 73 2.23 -14.68 9.30
C GLY A 73 1.66 -15.91 10.00
N SER A 74 1.31 -16.88 9.17
CA SER A 74 0.64 -18.11 9.59
C SER A 74 1.49 -18.97 10.53
N SER A 75 0.81 -19.88 11.23
CA SER A 75 1.44 -20.85 12.14
C SER A 75 2.28 -20.20 13.24
N GLY A 76 1.79 -19.14 13.85
CA GLY A 76 2.45 -18.44 14.96
C GLY A 76 3.80 -17.82 14.61
N THR A 77 4.03 -17.48 13.33
CA THR A 77 5.35 -17.06 12.87
C THR A 77 5.52 -15.55 12.92
N VAL A 78 6.67 -15.14 13.44
CA VAL A 78 7.20 -13.77 13.35
C VAL A 78 8.66 -13.86 12.90
N ALA A 79 9.13 -12.92 12.09
CA ALA A 79 10.55 -12.79 11.82
C ALA A 79 10.99 -11.33 11.86
N LYS A 80 12.27 -11.12 12.11
CA LYS A 80 12.90 -9.82 12.20
C LYS A 80 14.23 -9.80 11.48
N SER A 81 14.46 -8.75 10.71
CA SER A 81 15.77 -8.39 10.15
C SER A 81 16.26 -7.11 10.81
N LEU A 82 17.59 -7.00 10.99
CA LEU A 82 18.28 -5.81 11.52
C LEU A 82 19.33 -5.27 10.53
N ASP A 83 19.34 -5.78 9.30
CA ASP A 83 20.28 -5.45 8.22
C ASP A 83 19.59 -5.22 6.86
N GLY A 84 18.33 -4.76 6.91
CA GLY A 84 17.56 -4.43 5.69
C GLY A 84 17.09 -5.65 4.91
N GLY A 85 16.95 -6.80 5.58
CA GLY A 85 16.45 -8.03 4.97
C GLY A 85 17.55 -8.96 4.45
N ALA A 86 18.85 -8.65 4.69
CA ALA A 86 19.95 -9.53 4.31
C ALA A 86 19.95 -10.82 5.13
N THR A 87 19.68 -10.72 6.45
CA THR A 87 19.49 -11.86 7.32
C THR A 87 18.20 -11.75 8.14
N TRP A 88 17.64 -12.89 8.54
CA TRP A 88 16.36 -12.97 9.24
C TRP A 88 16.45 -13.86 10.47
N LYS A 89 16.00 -13.36 11.62
CA LYS A 89 15.71 -14.18 12.81
C LYS A 89 14.24 -14.59 12.78
N TRP A 90 13.99 -15.87 12.48
CA TRP A 90 12.67 -16.49 12.50
C TRP A 90 12.33 -16.98 13.90
N MET A 91 11.09 -16.72 14.35
CA MET A 91 10.61 -17.03 15.68
C MET A 91 9.20 -17.62 15.62
N LYS A 92 8.88 -18.50 16.57
CA LYS A 92 7.52 -18.96 16.84
C LYS A 92 7.03 -18.31 18.13
N VAL A 93 5.85 -17.76 18.09
CA VAL A 93 5.23 -17.17 19.28
C VAL A 93 4.71 -18.30 20.17
N LYS A 94 5.40 -18.52 21.29
CA LYS A 94 5.11 -19.62 22.23
C LYS A 94 3.66 -19.55 22.75
N GLY A 95 2.92 -20.65 22.62
CA GLY A 95 1.52 -20.78 22.99
C GLY A 95 0.53 -20.30 21.92
N TYR A 96 1.04 -19.83 20.75
CA TYR A 96 0.24 -19.35 19.62
C TYR A 96 0.70 -19.97 18.29
N GLU A 97 1.24 -21.18 18.32
CA GLU A 97 1.84 -21.86 17.18
C GLU A 97 0.86 -22.15 16.03
N LYS A 98 -0.44 -22.09 16.31
CA LYS A 98 -1.50 -22.30 15.31
C LYS A 98 -2.13 -20.98 14.83
N THR A 99 -1.82 -19.85 15.50
CA THR A 99 -2.43 -18.56 15.19
C THR A 99 -1.89 -18.00 13.88
N ASP A 100 -2.78 -17.43 13.06
CA ASP A 100 -2.42 -16.68 11.87
C ASP A 100 -2.31 -15.18 12.23
N PHE A 101 -1.08 -14.66 12.30
CA PHE A 101 -0.80 -13.26 12.61
C PHE A 101 -0.76 -12.45 11.33
N ARG A 102 -1.85 -11.77 10.99
CA ARG A 102 -2.01 -11.07 9.71
C ARG A 102 -1.64 -9.61 9.71
N ASP A 103 -1.32 -9.06 10.87
CA ASP A 103 -0.79 -7.70 10.94
C ASP A 103 0.24 -7.56 12.05
N ILE A 104 1.18 -6.64 11.86
CA ILE A 104 2.24 -6.30 12.79
C ILE A 104 2.58 -4.82 12.72
N GLU A 105 2.66 -4.18 13.88
CA GLU A 105 3.17 -2.83 14.03
C GLU A 105 4.41 -2.84 14.92
N ALA A 106 5.57 -2.49 14.35
CA ALA A 106 6.82 -2.39 15.09
C ALA A 106 7.23 -0.92 15.27
N PHE A 107 7.66 -0.56 16.46
CA PHE A 107 8.11 0.79 16.80
C PHE A 107 9.63 0.92 16.72
N ASP A 108 10.33 -0.15 17.04
CA ASP A 108 11.78 -0.27 17.01
C ASP A 108 12.22 -1.75 16.88
N LYS A 109 13.52 -2.03 17.09
CA LYS A 109 14.09 -3.39 17.07
C LYS A 109 13.66 -4.28 18.23
N LYS A 110 13.00 -3.74 19.29
CA LYS A 110 12.60 -4.45 20.51
C LYS A 110 11.08 -4.50 20.68
N THR A 111 10.37 -3.48 20.22
CA THR A 111 8.95 -3.28 20.53
C THR A 111 8.11 -3.46 19.29
N ALA A 112 7.18 -4.42 19.36
CA ALA A 112 6.19 -4.66 18.32
C ALA A 112 4.87 -5.18 18.92
N VAL A 113 3.79 -4.98 18.15
CA VAL A 113 2.43 -5.49 18.41
C VAL A 113 2.03 -6.37 17.23
N ILE A 114 1.48 -7.55 17.48
CA ILE A 114 0.95 -8.45 16.44
C ILE A 114 -0.52 -8.77 16.74
N MET A 115 -1.24 -9.11 15.71
CA MET A 115 -2.68 -9.37 15.76
C MET A 115 -3.00 -10.70 15.09
N GLY A 116 -3.62 -11.61 15.86
CA GLY A 116 -4.24 -12.84 15.36
C GLY A 116 -5.68 -12.58 14.95
N ILE A 117 -6.15 -13.30 13.92
CA ILE A 117 -7.42 -13.01 13.26
C ILE A 117 -8.63 -13.73 13.89
N ASP A 118 -8.52 -15.04 14.10
CA ASP A 118 -9.65 -15.91 14.45
C ASP A 118 -10.12 -15.80 15.90
N SER A 119 -11.26 -16.42 16.22
CA SER A 119 -11.79 -16.55 17.56
C SER A 119 -11.13 -17.73 18.30
N PRO A 120 -10.48 -17.49 19.46
CA PRO A 120 -10.27 -16.19 20.12
C PRO A 120 -9.35 -15.26 19.35
N ALA A 121 -9.77 -14.01 19.18
CA ALA A 121 -8.90 -12.99 18.60
C ALA A 121 -7.91 -12.46 19.64
N TYR A 122 -6.63 -12.38 19.28
CA TYR A 122 -5.56 -11.96 20.18
C TYR A 122 -4.79 -10.75 19.64
N ILE A 123 -4.41 -9.86 20.55
CA ILE A 123 -3.34 -8.90 20.30
C ILE A 123 -2.23 -9.18 21.28
N LEU A 124 -1.01 -9.37 20.77
CA LEU A 124 0.18 -9.65 21.58
C LEU A 124 1.19 -8.52 21.40
N ARG A 125 1.95 -8.24 22.44
CA ARG A 125 3.00 -7.22 22.44
C ARG A 125 4.31 -7.76 22.97
N THR A 126 5.39 -7.46 22.27
CA THR A 126 6.76 -7.68 22.75
C THR A 126 7.44 -6.36 23.12
N ALA A 127 8.41 -6.42 24.03
CA ALA A 127 9.31 -5.33 24.40
C ALA A 127 10.78 -5.75 24.47
N ASP A 128 11.08 -7.00 24.10
CA ASP A 128 12.40 -7.63 24.15
C ASP A 128 12.90 -8.14 22.80
N GLY A 129 12.26 -7.68 21.73
CA GLY A 129 12.66 -8.06 20.36
C GLY A 129 12.06 -9.36 19.87
N GLY A 130 10.93 -9.78 20.44
CA GLY A 130 10.18 -10.97 20.06
C GLY A 130 10.61 -12.23 20.79
N GLU A 131 11.46 -12.13 21.82
CA GLU A 131 11.83 -13.27 22.66
C GLU A 131 10.62 -13.73 23.51
N THR A 132 9.87 -12.75 24.04
CA THR A 132 8.61 -13.00 24.74
C THR A 132 7.48 -12.13 24.20
N TRP A 133 6.26 -12.66 24.27
CA TRP A 133 5.05 -11.97 23.83
C TRP A 133 4.01 -11.99 24.97
N LYS A 134 3.57 -10.81 25.35
CA LYS A 134 2.50 -10.64 26.34
C LYS A 134 1.15 -10.49 25.63
N LYS A 135 0.15 -11.28 26.02
CA LYS A 135 -1.24 -11.07 25.59
C LYS A 135 -1.75 -9.76 26.21
N VAL A 136 -2.13 -8.81 25.39
CA VAL A 136 -2.59 -7.45 25.76
C VAL A 136 -4.07 -7.24 25.42
N TYR A 137 -4.64 -8.13 24.61
CA TYR A 137 -6.06 -8.18 24.30
C TYR A 137 -6.47 -9.61 23.93
N GLU A 138 -7.70 -9.96 24.33
CA GLU A 138 -8.36 -11.20 23.94
C GLU A 138 -9.85 -10.94 23.77
N ASN A 139 -10.44 -11.50 22.72
CA ASN A 139 -11.88 -11.48 22.51
C ASN A 139 -12.34 -12.86 22.06
N ASN A 140 -13.24 -13.45 22.84
CA ASN A 140 -13.82 -14.78 22.61
C ASN A 140 -15.23 -14.69 21.99
N GLN A 141 -15.67 -13.49 21.60
CA GLN A 141 -17.01 -13.30 21.03
C GLN A 141 -17.12 -14.11 19.73
N LYS A 142 -18.21 -14.86 19.61
CA LYS A 142 -18.50 -15.63 18.39
C LYS A 142 -18.56 -14.70 17.17
N GLY A 143 -17.82 -15.04 16.12
CA GLY A 143 -17.75 -14.25 14.88
C GLY A 143 -16.73 -13.11 14.93
N ILE A 144 -15.97 -12.95 16.02
CA ILE A 144 -14.88 -11.98 16.05
C ILE A 144 -13.81 -12.37 15.01
N PHE A 145 -13.45 -11.41 14.17
CA PHE A 145 -12.36 -11.52 13.23
C PHE A 145 -11.68 -10.16 13.13
N LEU A 146 -10.37 -10.09 13.40
CA LEU A 146 -9.61 -8.85 13.32
C LEU A 146 -8.91 -8.75 11.96
N ASP A 147 -8.94 -7.57 11.34
CA ASP A 147 -8.48 -7.40 9.97
C ASP A 147 -7.20 -6.59 9.84
N ALA A 148 -7.09 -5.49 10.56
CA ALA A 148 -5.92 -4.62 10.48
C ALA A 148 -5.75 -3.74 11.71
N MET A 149 -4.51 -3.29 11.92
CA MET A 149 -4.14 -2.27 12.90
C MET A 149 -3.48 -1.08 12.20
N GLU A 150 -3.68 0.10 12.75
CA GLU A 150 -2.96 1.31 12.34
C GLU A 150 -2.58 2.14 13.58
N PHE A 151 -1.36 2.66 13.62
CA PHE A 151 -0.91 3.54 14.70
C PHE A 151 -0.62 4.94 14.19
N TRP A 152 -1.15 5.97 14.87
CA TRP A 152 -0.84 7.37 14.57
C TRP A 152 0.57 7.75 15.01
N ASN A 153 0.98 7.18 16.12
CA ASN A 153 2.27 7.34 16.78
C ASN A 153 2.52 6.14 17.69
N GLU A 154 3.63 6.12 18.42
CA GLU A 154 4.01 5.01 19.28
C GLU A 154 3.06 4.77 20.49
N GLN A 155 2.08 5.67 20.75
CA GLN A 155 1.13 5.54 21.86
C GLN A 155 -0.29 5.20 21.38
N SER A 156 -0.74 5.86 20.31
CA SER A 156 -2.15 5.81 19.90
C SER A 156 -2.34 4.92 18.68
N GLY A 157 -3.21 3.92 18.79
CA GLY A 157 -3.54 2.99 17.73
C GLY A 157 -5.02 2.61 17.68
N ILE A 158 -5.39 1.98 16.59
CA ILE A 158 -6.73 1.45 16.31
C ILE A 158 -6.59 0.05 15.69
N VAL A 159 -7.51 -0.84 16.04
CA VAL A 159 -7.72 -2.13 15.38
C VAL A 159 -9.14 -2.17 14.85
N ILE A 160 -9.30 -2.70 13.66
CA ILE A 160 -10.60 -2.93 13.02
C ILE A 160 -10.80 -4.41 12.76
N GLY A 161 -12.04 -4.85 12.74
CA GLY A 161 -12.44 -6.21 12.41
C GLY A 161 -13.82 -6.27 11.78
N ASP A 162 -14.17 -7.45 11.32
CA ASP A 162 -15.44 -7.76 10.69
C ASP A 162 -16.66 -7.36 11.52
N PRO A 163 -17.80 -7.16 10.86
CA PRO A 163 -19.02 -6.79 11.55
C PRO A 163 -19.55 -7.89 12.47
N ILE A 164 -19.91 -7.52 13.68
CA ILE A 164 -20.69 -8.33 14.61
C ILE A 164 -22.01 -7.58 14.88
N ASN A 165 -23.14 -8.24 14.65
CA ASN A 165 -24.47 -7.61 14.74
C ASN A 165 -24.55 -6.33 13.86
N ASN A 166 -24.05 -6.39 12.63
CA ASN A 166 -23.99 -5.29 11.66
C ASN A 166 -23.12 -4.09 12.07
N HIS A 167 -22.27 -4.20 13.09
CA HIS A 167 -21.35 -3.14 13.48
C HIS A 167 -19.91 -3.61 13.38
N PHE A 168 -19.06 -2.88 12.63
CA PHE A 168 -17.64 -3.19 12.54
C PHE A 168 -16.99 -3.18 13.92
N PHE A 169 -16.15 -4.18 14.17
CA PHE A 169 -15.36 -4.18 15.40
C PHE A 169 -14.33 -3.07 15.38
N ILE A 170 -14.25 -2.27 16.44
CA ILE A 170 -13.23 -1.23 16.62
C ILE A 170 -12.70 -1.26 18.03
N GLY A 171 -11.38 -1.42 18.17
CA GLY A 171 -10.63 -1.28 19.41
C GLY A 171 -9.62 -0.15 19.33
N ARG A 172 -9.34 0.49 20.46
CA ARG A 172 -8.38 1.61 20.57
C ARG A 172 -7.36 1.34 21.67
N THR A 173 -6.14 1.80 21.42
CA THR A 173 -5.07 1.89 22.42
C THR A 173 -4.56 3.33 22.49
N PHE A 174 -4.10 3.74 23.70
CA PHE A 174 -3.50 5.05 23.97
C PHE A 174 -2.19 4.94 24.76
N ASP A 175 -1.66 3.71 24.88
CA ASP A 175 -0.49 3.39 25.69
C ASP A 175 0.54 2.51 24.94
N GLY A 176 0.54 2.61 23.59
CA GLY A 176 1.46 1.86 22.74
C GLY A 176 1.12 0.37 22.65
N GLY A 177 -0.18 0.05 22.68
CA GLY A 177 -0.67 -1.31 22.56
C GLY A 177 -0.51 -2.15 23.83
N ARG A 178 -0.27 -1.54 25.00
CA ARG A 178 -0.22 -2.25 26.28
C ARG A 178 -1.60 -2.66 26.78
N THR A 179 -2.61 -1.83 26.47
CA THR A 179 -4.03 -2.13 26.70
C THR A 179 -4.86 -1.71 25.50
N TRP A 180 -5.97 -2.42 25.29
CA TRP A 180 -6.93 -2.14 24.22
C TRP A 180 -8.33 -2.06 24.79
N ARG A 181 -9.13 -1.14 24.27
CA ARG A 181 -10.54 -0.94 24.68
C ARG A 181 -11.42 -0.88 23.45
N THR A 182 -12.47 -1.66 23.43
CA THR A 182 -13.50 -1.59 22.39
C THR A 182 -14.31 -0.30 22.56
N ILE A 183 -14.60 0.40 21.47
CA ILE A 183 -15.48 1.57 21.52
C ILE A 183 -16.94 1.15 21.76
N PRO A 184 -17.78 2.04 22.33
CA PRO A 184 -19.21 1.75 22.54
C PRO A 184 -19.90 1.40 21.21
N GLU A 185 -20.86 0.49 21.25
CA GLU A 185 -21.61 -0.01 20.08
C GLU A 185 -22.21 1.14 19.24
N VAL A 186 -22.84 2.11 19.92
CA VAL A 186 -23.48 3.27 19.30
C VAL A 186 -22.52 4.13 18.45
N ASN A 187 -21.22 4.02 18.69
CA ASN A 187 -20.18 4.76 17.96
C ASN A 187 -19.48 3.92 16.87
N LYS A 188 -19.86 2.64 16.74
CA LYS A 188 -19.28 1.78 15.72
C LYS A 188 -19.96 2.01 14.36
N PRO A 189 -19.19 2.01 13.26
CA PRO A 189 -19.75 2.10 11.92
C PRO A 189 -20.64 0.90 11.62
N VAL A 190 -21.75 1.15 10.91
CA VAL A 190 -22.72 0.13 10.51
C VAL A 190 -22.32 -0.46 9.16
N ALA A 191 -22.31 -1.78 9.08
CA ALA A 191 -22.08 -2.53 7.85
C ALA A 191 -23.39 -2.80 7.13
N ASP A 192 -23.33 -2.91 5.80
CA ASP A 192 -24.42 -3.48 5.01
C ASP A 192 -24.37 -5.02 5.08
N SER A 193 -25.44 -5.67 4.67
CA SER A 193 -25.49 -7.14 4.65
C SER A 193 -24.41 -7.72 3.73
N GLY A 194 -23.57 -8.62 4.26
CA GLY A 194 -22.47 -9.25 3.54
C GLY A 194 -21.28 -8.34 3.24
N GLU A 195 -21.20 -7.16 3.88
CA GLU A 195 -20.05 -6.29 3.88
C GLU A 195 -19.04 -6.77 4.95
N ALA A 196 -17.74 -6.81 4.59
CA ALA A 196 -16.67 -7.27 5.44
C ALA A 196 -15.37 -6.48 5.24
N CYS A 197 -14.44 -6.57 6.17
CA CYS A 197 -13.07 -6.16 5.95
C CYS A 197 -12.25 -7.34 5.38
N PHE A 198 -11.04 -7.06 4.86
CA PHE A 198 -10.18 -8.13 4.36
C PHE A 198 -8.79 -8.10 5.02
N ALA A 199 -8.50 -9.08 5.85
CA ALA A 199 -7.21 -9.26 6.52
C ALA A 199 -6.12 -9.75 5.55
N SER A 200 -5.99 -9.11 4.38
CA SER A 200 -5.07 -9.54 3.31
C SER A 200 -3.65 -9.01 3.50
N SER A 201 -3.50 -7.82 4.12
CA SER A 201 -2.21 -7.13 4.24
C SER A 201 -2.12 -6.15 5.42
N GLY A 202 -3.16 -6.08 6.29
CA GLY A 202 -3.24 -5.06 7.35
C GLY A 202 -3.33 -3.62 6.82
N THR A 203 -3.85 -3.40 5.61
CA THR A 203 -3.84 -2.08 4.96
C THR A 203 -5.21 -1.57 4.55
N ASN A 204 -6.26 -2.21 5.01
CA ASN A 204 -7.64 -1.75 4.82
C ASN A 204 -8.01 -0.57 5.73
N ILE A 205 -7.17 -0.23 6.72
CA ILE A 205 -7.29 0.98 7.54
C ILE A 205 -6.00 1.80 7.48
N ARG A 206 -6.12 3.13 7.41
CA ARG A 206 -5.00 4.08 7.42
C ARG A 206 -5.32 5.33 8.22
N LYS A 207 -4.29 5.91 8.83
CA LYS A 207 -4.39 7.27 9.40
C LYS A 207 -4.61 8.28 8.27
N LEU A 208 -5.64 9.09 8.41
CA LEU A 208 -5.96 10.17 7.46
C LEU A 208 -5.43 11.51 7.96
N THR A 209 -5.60 11.77 9.25
CA THR A 209 -5.10 12.98 9.94
C THR A 209 -4.45 12.58 11.26
N LYS A 210 -4.03 13.55 12.08
CA LYS A 210 -3.45 13.29 13.41
C LYS A 210 -4.40 12.57 14.39
N SER A 211 -5.70 12.58 14.12
CA SER A 211 -6.72 12.00 15.04
C SER A 211 -7.76 11.11 14.33
N GLN A 212 -7.74 11.06 13.00
CA GLN A 212 -8.74 10.34 12.22
C GLN A 212 -8.10 9.23 11.40
N ALA A 213 -8.79 8.10 11.34
CA ALA A 213 -8.53 7.01 10.41
C ALA A 213 -9.58 7.00 9.29
N VAL A 214 -9.23 6.37 8.20
CA VAL A 214 -10.10 5.96 7.10
C VAL A 214 -9.94 4.46 6.93
N PHE A 215 -11.03 3.76 6.67
CA PHE A 215 -10.98 2.33 6.35
C PHE A 215 -11.89 2.00 5.17
N ILE A 216 -11.64 0.87 4.57
CA ILE A 216 -12.36 0.34 3.40
C ILE A 216 -12.86 -1.06 3.68
N THR A 217 -13.88 -1.44 2.94
CA THR A 217 -14.58 -2.72 3.05
C THR A 217 -14.76 -3.37 1.68
N GLY A 218 -15.17 -4.63 1.66
CA GLY A 218 -15.54 -5.38 0.48
C GLY A 218 -16.63 -6.39 0.79
N GLY A 219 -16.79 -7.39 -0.05
CA GLY A 219 -17.87 -8.36 0.02
C GLY A 219 -19.02 -8.02 -0.91
N LEU A 220 -20.25 -8.18 -0.43
CA LEU A 220 -21.45 -7.85 -1.23
C LEU A 220 -21.58 -6.35 -1.48
N ALA A 221 -21.02 -5.53 -0.59
CA ALA A 221 -20.89 -4.08 -0.75
C ALA A 221 -19.47 -3.64 -0.38
N SER A 222 -18.95 -2.61 -1.03
CA SER A 222 -17.61 -2.08 -0.81
C SER A 222 -17.67 -0.58 -0.61
N HIS A 223 -17.29 -0.12 0.58
CA HIS A 223 -17.34 1.29 0.96
C HIS A 223 -16.00 1.80 1.45
N VAL A 224 -15.83 3.10 1.42
CA VAL A 224 -14.84 3.81 2.21
C VAL A 224 -15.55 4.57 3.34
N PHE A 225 -15.04 4.42 4.56
CA PHE A 225 -15.51 5.12 5.73
C PHE A 225 -14.56 6.26 6.08
N ILE A 226 -15.01 7.49 5.91
CA ILE A 226 -14.25 8.70 6.17
C ILE A 226 -15.00 9.56 7.17
N LYS A 227 -14.52 9.66 8.41
CA LYS A 227 -15.26 10.27 9.52
C LYS A 227 -16.61 9.58 9.69
N ASP A 228 -17.70 10.34 9.62
CA ASP A 228 -19.09 9.87 9.76
C ASP A 228 -19.73 9.50 8.41
N LYS A 229 -18.95 9.48 7.33
CA LYS A 229 -19.45 9.20 5.98
C LYS A 229 -19.11 7.77 5.57
N LYS A 230 -20.14 7.06 5.13
CA LYS A 230 -20.05 5.78 4.42
C LYS A 230 -20.29 6.08 2.92
N ILE A 231 -19.30 5.83 2.07
CA ILE A 231 -19.29 6.19 0.65
C ILE A 231 -19.09 4.93 -0.18
N LEU A 232 -20.02 4.62 -1.06
CA LEU A 232 -19.94 3.46 -1.95
C LEU A 232 -18.76 3.62 -2.92
N LEU A 233 -17.93 2.59 -3.03
CA LEU A 233 -16.79 2.58 -3.94
C LEU A 233 -17.16 2.02 -5.31
N PRO A 234 -16.70 2.64 -6.41
CA PRO A 234 -16.90 2.11 -7.75
C PRO A 234 -15.89 1.01 -8.12
N VAL A 235 -15.63 0.09 -7.19
CA VAL A 235 -14.82 -1.11 -7.39
C VAL A 235 -15.71 -2.32 -7.64
N ILE A 236 -15.11 -3.44 -8.08
CA ILE A 236 -15.86 -4.70 -8.18
C ILE A 236 -16.36 -5.12 -6.81
N GLN A 237 -17.62 -5.54 -6.72
CA GLN A 237 -18.29 -5.97 -5.50
C GLN A 237 -19.49 -6.88 -5.83
N GLY A 238 -20.21 -7.41 -4.84
CA GLY A 238 -21.38 -8.28 -5.05
C GLY A 238 -21.10 -9.77 -4.83
N LYS A 239 -19.87 -10.14 -4.42
CA LYS A 239 -19.51 -11.47 -3.95
C LYS A 239 -18.66 -11.34 -2.71
N GLU A 240 -18.68 -12.34 -1.83
CA GLU A 240 -17.87 -12.39 -0.60
C GLU A 240 -16.35 -12.25 -0.84
N THR A 241 -15.91 -12.53 -2.09
CA THR A 241 -14.50 -12.51 -2.51
C THR A 241 -14.07 -11.21 -3.21
N THR A 242 -15.00 -10.28 -3.44
CA THR A 242 -14.79 -9.06 -4.22
C THR A 242 -14.76 -7.81 -3.35
N GLY A 243 -14.07 -6.77 -3.80
CA GLY A 243 -14.12 -5.45 -3.16
C GLY A 243 -12.75 -4.82 -2.95
N ALA A 244 -12.75 -3.74 -2.17
CA ALA A 244 -11.53 -3.04 -1.80
C ALA A 244 -10.77 -3.80 -0.71
N ASN A 245 -9.45 -3.92 -0.87
CA ASN A 245 -8.56 -4.66 0.04
C ASN A 245 -7.53 -3.76 0.73
N SER A 246 -7.10 -2.70 0.07
CA SER A 246 -6.04 -1.83 0.56
C SER A 246 -6.26 -0.38 0.15
N ILE A 247 -5.95 0.52 1.07
CA ILE A 247 -5.95 1.97 0.85
C ILE A 247 -4.59 2.54 1.24
N ALA A 248 -4.04 3.44 0.42
CA ALA A 248 -2.86 4.23 0.78
C ALA A 248 -3.12 5.73 0.61
N ILE A 249 -2.55 6.52 1.51
CA ILE A 249 -2.84 7.95 1.66
C ILE A 249 -1.61 8.78 1.32
N LYS A 250 -1.73 9.70 0.36
CA LYS A 250 -0.75 10.75 0.08
C LYS A 250 -0.98 11.96 0.97
N ASN A 251 -2.22 12.37 1.10
CA ASN A 251 -2.69 13.47 1.95
C ASN A 251 -4.21 13.35 2.14
N SER A 252 -4.83 14.28 2.87
CA SER A 252 -6.27 14.25 3.17
C SER A 252 -7.20 14.35 1.94
N LYS A 253 -6.66 14.64 0.75
CA LYS A 253 -7.43 14.73 -0.51
C LYS A 253 -7.12 13.59 -1.46
N THR A 254 -5.87 13.10 -1.49
CA THR A 254 -5.40 12.15 -2.49
C THR A 254 -5.10 10.80 -1.85
N PHE A 255 -5.81 9.78 -2.28
CA PHE A 255 -5.56 8.38 -1.92
C PHE A 255 -5.94 7.43 -3.04
N ILE A 256 -5.31 6.26 -3.03
CA ILE A 256 -5.57 5.16 -3.97
C ILE A 256 -6.13 3.99 -3.18
N ILE A 257 -7.17 3.37 -3.72
CA ILE A 257 -7.79 2.16 -3.20
C ILE A 257 -7.66 1.06 -4.25
N VAL A 258 -7.17 -0.10 -3.84
CA VAL A 258 -7.05 -1.28 -4.69
C VAL A 258 -7.76 -2.48 -4.09
N GLY A 259 -8.10 -3.45 -4.93
CA GLY A 259 -8.74 -4.68 -4.53
C GLY A 259 -8.91 -5.63 -5.73
N GLY A 260 -10.12 -6.09 -5.95
CA GLY A 260 -10.47 -7.05 -7.01
C GLY A 260 -11.22 -8.26 -6.47
N ASP A 261 -11.18 -9.37 -7.17
CA ASP A 261 -11.66 -10.67 -6.73
C ASP A 261 -10.45 -11.58 -6.45
N PHE A 262 -10.23 -11.97 -5.19
CA PHE A 262 -9.08 -12.81 -4.84
C PHE A 262 -9.20 -14.27 -5.35
N ASN A 263 -10.38 -14.70 -5.81
CA ASN A 263 -10.56 -15.98 -6.48
C ASN A 263 -10.25 -15.91 -7.98
N THR A 264 -10.24 -14.71 -8.58
CA THR A 264 -9.89 -14.47 -9.98
C THR A 264 -8.71 -13.48 -10.06
N LYS A 265 -7.56 -13.94 -9.54
CA LYS A 265 -6.36 -13.10 -9.30
C LYS A 265 -5.87 -12.30 -10.51
N ASP A 266 -6.17 -12.75 -11.74
CA ASP A 266 -5.72 -12.12 -12.99
C ASP A 266 -6.76 -11.13 -13.57
N ALA A 267 -7.97 -11.06 -13.00
CA ALA A 267 -9.01 -10.15 -13.43
C ALA A 267 -8.69 -8.70 -13.00
N THR A 268 -8.77 -7.76 -13.95
CA THR A 268 -8.43 -6.35 -13.74
C THR A 268 -9.65 -5.45 -13.60
N GLU A 269 -10.85 -5.99 -13.81
CA GLU A 269 -12.07 -5.20 -13.80
C GLU A 269 -12.28 -4.51 -12.45
N LYS A 270 -12.37 -3.17 -12.48
CA LYS A 270 -12.67 -2.32 -11.32
C LYS A 270 -11.82 -2.62 -10.07
N ASN A 271 -10.54 -2.97 -10.27
CA ASN A 271 -9.63 -3.35 -9.20
C ASN A 271 -8.89 -2.16 -8.56
N CYS A 272 -9.06 -0.94 -9.08
CA CYS A 272 -8.38 0.25 -8.58
C CYS A 272 -9.22 1.51 -8.80
N VAL A 273 -9.26 2.38 -7.79
CA VAL A 273 -9.84 3.73 -7.89
C VAL A 273 -8.98 4.75 -7.17
N ILE A 274 -9.04 5.99 -7.66
CA ILE A 274 -8.28 7.13 -7.16
C ILE A 274 -9.23 8.25 -6.78
N THR A 275 -8.95 8.93 -5.68
CA THR A 275 -9.58 10.22 -5.37
C THR A 275 -8.52 11.31 -5.23
N ALA A 276 -8.87 12.52 -5.62
CA ALA A 276 -8.05 13.74 -5.47
C ALA A 276 -8.78 14.85 -4.66
N ASP A 277 -9.97 14.54 -4.13
CA ASP A 277 -10.84 15.50 -3.44
C ASP A 277 -11.32 15.03 -2.06
N GLY A 278 -10.65 14.00 -1.51
CA GLY A 278 -10.94 13.46 -0.18
C GLY A 278 -12.13 12.50 -0.17
N GLY A 279 -12.34 11.78 -1.26
CA GLY A 279 -13.38 10.76 -1.39
C GLY A 279 -14.76 11.31 -1.80
N LYS A 280 -14.83 12.55 -2.31
CA LYS A 280 -16.07 13.08 -2.86
C LYS A 280 -16.36 12.48 -4.24
N THR A 281 -15.30 12.32 -5.05
CA THR A 281 -15.34 11.64 -6.35
C THR A 281 -14.22 10.63 -6.47
N PHE A 282 -14.43 9.63 -7.34
CA PHE A 282 -13.45 8.59 -7.65
C PHE A 282 -13.28 8.48 -9.17
N SER A 283 -12.05 8.33 -9.62
CA SER A 283 -11.69 8.06 -11.01
C SER A 283 -10.99 6.70 -11.13
N VAL A 284 -11.09 6.10 -12.29
CA VAL A 284 -10.39 4.86 -12.66
C VAL A 284 -9.07 5.22 -13.34
N PRO A 285 -7.96 4.52 -13.07
CA PRO A 285 -6.71 4.68 -13.82
C PRO A 285 -6.90 4.48 -15.33
N ASP A 286 -6.11 5.20 -16.15
CA ASP A 286 -6.04 4.96 -17.60
C ASP A 286 -5.45 3.58 -17.92
N THR A 287 -4.52 3.11 -17.08
CA THR A 287 -3.98 1.74 -17.09
C THR A 287 -4.07 1.16 -15.68
N LEU A 288 -4.92 0.16 -15.52
CA LEU A 288 -5.17 -0.54 -14.26
C LEU A 288 -3.96 -1.38 -13.81
N PRO A 289 -3.83 -1.68 -12.50
CA PRO A 289 -2.95 -2.74 -12.02
C PRO A 289 -3.31 -4.12 -12.61
N HIS A 290 -2.33 -5.00 -12.75
CA HIS A 290 -2.46 -6.32 -13.37
C HIS A 290 -3.10 -7.35 -12.42
N GLY A 291 -4.44 -7.34 -12.32
CA GLY A 291 -5.22 -8.29 -11.52
C GLY A 291 -5.51 -7.83 -10.09
N TYR A 292 -5.94 -8.78 -9.25
CA TYR A 292 -6.23 -8.57 -7.83
C TYR A 292 -5.02 -7.98 -7.08
N ARG A 293 -5.26 -6.94 -6.30
CA ARG A 293 -4.24 -6.28 -5.46
C ARG A 293 -4.64 -6.29 -3.99
N SER A 294 -3.82 -6.95 -3.17
CA SER A 294 -4.01 -7.04 -1.72
C SER A 294 -3.44 -5.86 -0.96
N CYS A 295 -2.50 -5.13 -1.56
CA CYS A 295 -1.84 -4.00 -0.90
C CYS A 295 -1.47 -2.89 -1.88
N VAL A 296 -1.60 -1.64 -1.44
CA VAL A 296 -1.04 -0.45 -2.09
C VAL A 296 -0.30 0.39 -1.06
N GLU A 297 0.82 1.01 -1.46
CA GLU A 297 1.65 1.87 -0.60
C GLU A 297 2.12 3.11 -1.34
N TYR A 298 2.08 4.27 -0.66
CA TYR A 298 2.59 5.54 -1.16
C TYR A 298 4.08 5.70 -0.87
N LEU A 299 4.89 5.83 -1.90
CA LEU A 299 6.35 5.91 -1.78
C LEU A 299 6.91 7.33 -1.69
N GLY A 300 6.08 8.33 -1.95
CA GLY A 300 6.48 9.73 -1.98
C GLY A 300 6.45 10.36 -3.38
N LYS A 301 6.40 11.68 -3.46
CA LYS A 301 6.19 12.46 -4.69
C LYS A 301 4.89 12.03 -5.38
N ASN A 302 4.98 11.34 -6.53
CA ASN A 302 3.83 10.78 -7.26
C ASN A 302 3.98 9.27 -7.46
N ASN A 303 4.82 8.62 -6.63
CA ASN A 303 5.18 7.21 -6.77
C ASN A 303 4.35 6.35 -5.82
N TRP A 304 3.84 5.25 -6.35
CA TRP A 304 3.09 4.26 -5.60
C TRP A 304 3.47 2.85 -6.07
N ILE A 305 3.36 1.91 -5.16
CA ILE A 305 3.54 0.49 -5.45
C ILE A 305 2.30 -0.27 -5.00
N THR A 306 1.91 -1.29 -5.75
CA THR A 306 0.85 -2.21 -5.34
C THR A 306 1.26 -3.63 -5.63
N CYS A 307 0.84 -4.56 -4.79
CA CYS A 307 1.12 -5.97 -4.96
C CYS A 307 -0.12 -6.84 -4.73
N GLY A 308 -0.08 -8.03 -5.28
CA GLY A 308 -1.12 -9.05 -5.16
C GLY A 308 -0.59 -10.42 -5.50
N LEU A 309 -1.49 -11.39 -5.66
CA LEU A 309 -1.16 -12.80 -5.85
C LEU A 309 -0.40 -13.12 -7.15
N ASN A 310 -0.47 -12.24 -8.15
CA ASN A 310 0.13 -12.43 -9.46
C ASN A 310 1.21 -11.42 -9.82
N GLY A 311 1.65 -10.57 -8.87
CA GLY A 311 2.77 -9.66 -9.13
C GLY A 311 2.71 -8.31 -8.44
N VAL A 312 3.57 -7.42 -8.92
CA VAL A 312 3.79 -6.08 -8.40
C VAL A 312 3.65 -5.07 -9.53
N ASP A 313 2.87 -4.01 -9.30
CA ASP A 313 2.79 -2.86 -10.18
C ASP A 313 3.32 -1.60 -9.51
N TYR A 314 3.80 -0.70 -10.34
CA TYR A 314 4.33 0.60 -9.95
C TYR A 314 3.74 1.71 -10.80
N THR A 315 3.55 2.88 -10.19
CA THR A 315 3.16 4.11 -10.89
C THR A 315 3.98 5.28 -10.40
N HIS A 316 4.27 6.23 -11.29
CA HIS A 316 5.01 7.46 -11.01
C HIS A 316 4.19 8.73 -11.28
N ASN A 317 2.89 8.58 -11.54
CA ASN A 317 1.99 9.66 -11.92
C ASN A 317 0.68 9.67 -11.12
N ASP A 318 0.79 9.42 -9.79
CA ASP A 318 -0.34 9.38 -8.86
C ASP A 318 -1.43 8.36 -9.25
N GLY A 319 -1.00 7.21 -9.79
CA GLY A 319 -1.89 6.10 -10.10
C GLY A 319 -2.63 6.22 -11.44
N LYS A 320 -2.34 7.22 -12.28
CA LYS A 320 -2.99 7.35 -13.59
C LYS A 320 -2.68 6.15 -14.50
N THR A 321 -1.43 5.69 -14.48
CA THR A 321 -1.02 4.48 -15.21
C THR A 321 -0.16 3.59 -14.33
N PHE A 322 -0.43 2.29 -14.34
CA PHE A 322 0.37 1.29 -13.65
C PHE A 322 1.21 0.48 -14.63
N SER A 323 2.43 0.14 -14.23
CA SER A 323 3.35 -0.71 -14.97
C SER A 323 3.68 -1.95 -14.17
N TRP A 324 3.55 -3.12 -14.77
CA TRP A 324 3.87 -4.41 -14.15
C TRP A 324 5.39 -4.57 -14.06
N ILE A 325 5.95 -4.57 -12.85
CA ILE A 325 7.41 -4.63 -12.64
C ILE A 325 7.90 -5.99 -12.13
N SER A 326 7.01 -6.87 -11.68
CA SER A 326 7.33 -8.24 -11.29
C SER A 326 6.11 -9.14 -11.37
N LYS A 327 6.32 -10.41 -11.75
CA LYS A 327 5.32 -11.48 -11.73
C LYS A 327 5.28 -12.22 -10.38
N GLU A 328 6.26 -11.98 -9.50
CA GLU A 328 6.27 -12.54 -8.15
C GLU A 328 5.14 -11.94 -7.31
N GLY A 329 4.29 -12.81 -6.76
CA GLY A 329 3.16 -12.42 -5.91
C GLY A 329 3.58 -12.13 -4.48
N PHE A 330 3.00 -11.06 -3.91
CA PHE A 330 3.18 -10.69 -2.51
C PHE A 330 1.84 -10.26 -1.92
N HIS A 331 1.65 -10.50 -0.61
CA HIS A 331 0.44 -10.06 0.08
C HIS A 331 0.51 -8.59 0.52
N VAL A 332 1.71 -8.11 0.86
CA VAL A 332 1.89 -6.80 1.51
C VAL A 332 3.14 -6.09 1.00
N CYS A 333 3.05 -4.79 0.87
CA CYS A 333 4.17 -3.88 0.64
C CYS A 333 4.08 -2.69 1.61
N ARG A 334 5.22 -2.21 2.11
CA ARG A 334 5.33 -1.09 3.05
C ARG A 334 6.57 -0.26 2.76
N LYS A 335 6.41 1.04 2.85
CA LYS A 335 7.53 1.98 2.91
C LYS A 335 8.13 2.01 4.32
N ALA A 336 9.43 2.21 4.43
CA ALA A 336 10.08 2.47 5.71
C ALA A 336 9.50 3.74 6.38
N LYS A 337 9.23 3.64 7.71
CA LYS A 337 8.71 4.78 8.50
C LYS A 337 9.75 5.88 8.66
N LYS A 338 11.04 5.48 8.74
CA LYS A 338 12.20 6.37 8.82
C LYS A 338 13.26 5.87 7.81
N GLY A 339 14.09 6.78 7.27
CA GLY A 339 15.11 6.44 6.29
C GLY A 339 14.74 6.88 4.87
N LYS A 340 15.43 6.31 3.87
CA LYS A 340 15.29 6.68 2.45
C LYS A 340 14.22 5.86 1.74
#